data_5451009e28b9ae35c0ccc1802f933b71
#
_entry.id   5451009e28b9ae35c0ccc1802f933b71
#
_cell.length_a   1.000
_cell.length_b   1.000
_cell.length_c   1.000
_cell.angle_alpha   90.00
_cell.angle_beta   90.00
_cell.angle_gamma   90.00
#
_symmetry.space_group_name_H-M   'P 1'
#
loop_
_entity.id
_entity.type
_entity.pdbx_description
1 polymer ?
#
loop_
_entity_poly.entity_id
_entity_poly.type
_entity_poly.pdbx_seq_one_letter_code
_entity_poly.pdbx_strand_id
1 'polypeptide(L)'
;KLAEGDEEIEARLNLDTNEKETLEHIICQMEKERGLDRAAAIADMRFGFIEKVCRQTVVKPRESREHQRSVKIDRLLTGTYTAIPAFIAIMGLVFWLTFNVIGAVLSDGLELVIGWLTERADAALTAAGINPVLHSLLIDGVCNGVGSVLSFLPIIVTLFFFLSLLEDSGYMARVAFVMDKMLRKIGLSGRSIVPMLIGFGCTVPGVMASRTLSSERDRKMTILLTPFMSCSAKISIYAFFTAVFFPHHGAIVMIALYLLGILMGILMAMLLKT
;
A
#
# COMPACT_ATOMS: atom_id res chain seq x y z
N LYS A 1 -12.10 19.48 -18.23
CA LYS A 1 -12.97 18.39 -17.83
C LYS A 1 -13.18 17.38 -18.96
N LEU A 2 -13.62 17.81 -20.16
CA LEU A 2 -13.75 16.92 -21.30
C LEU A 2 -12.43 16.19 -21.62
N ALA A 3 -11.34 16.94 -21.66
CA ALA A 3 -10.00 16.38 -21.80
C ALA A 3 -9.52 15.53 -20.59
N GLU A 4 -10.15 15.60 -19.44
CA GLU A 4 -9.91 14.73 -18.27
C GLU A 4 -10.66 13.39 -18.37
N GLY A 5 -11.62 13.24 -19.30
CA GLY A 5 -12.41 12.03 -19.47
C GLY A 5 -13.65 11.97 -18.56
N ASP A 6 -14.25 13.11 -18.29
CA ASP A 6 -15.49 13.19 -17.52
C ASP A 6 -16.67 12.75 -18.41
N GLU A 7 -17.15 11.53 -18.19
CA GLU A 7 -18.23 10.91 -18.97
C GLU A 7 -19.56 11.71 -18.88
N GLU A 8 -19.82 12.35 -17.74
CA GLU A 8 -21.03 13.15 -17.57
C GLU A 8 -21.01 14.39 -18.47
N ILE A 9 -19.85 15.01 -18.64
CA ILE A 9 -19.70 16.18 -19.51
C ILE A 9 -19.72 15.76 -20.98
N GLU A 10 -19.12 14.63 -21.31
CA GLU A 10 -19.18 14.08 -22.67
C GLU A 10 -20.63 13.78 -23.10
N ALA A 11 -21.42 13.18 -22.20
CA ALA A 11 -22.84 12.91 -22.43
C ALA A 11 -23.69 14.20 -22.56
N ARG A 12 -23.37 15.25 -21.78
CA ARG A 12 -24.09 16.54 -21.85
C ARG A 12 -23.81 17.32 -23.12
N LEU A 13 -22.61 17.19 -23.68
CA LEU A 13 -22.20 17.94 -24.87
C LEU A 13 -22.68 17.32 -26.19
N ASN A 14 -23.17 16.07 -26.18
CA ASN A 14 -23.64 15.34 -27.37
C ASN A 14 -22.69 15.50 -28.57
N LEU A 15 -21.39 15.26 -28.36
CA LEU A 15 -20.35 15.43 -29.36
C LEU A 15 -20.59 14.52 -30.56
N ASP A 16 -20.42 15.09 -31.77
CA ASP A 16 -20.44 14.33 -33.00
C ASP A 16 -19.21 13.42 -33.14
N THR A 17 -19.29 12.39 -33.98
CA THR A 17 -18.22 11.39 -34.17
C THR A 17 -16.89 12.05 -34.55
N ASN A 18 -16.93 13.08 -35.37
CA ASN A 18 -15.77 13.83 -35.84
C ASN A 18 -15.13 14.68 -34.72
N GLU A 19 -15.95 15.21 -33.81
CA GLU A 19 -15.49 15.97 -32.65
C GLU A 19 -14.82 15.04 -31.61
N LYS A 20 -15.34 13.84 -31.45
CA LYS A 20 -14.74 12.82 -30.57
C LYS A 20 -13.37 12.35 -31.10
N GLU A 21 -13.26 12.08 -32.39
CA GLU A 21 -11.97 11.71 -33.01
C GLU A 21 -10.95 12.84 -32.89
N THR A 22 -11.37 14.08 -33.07
CA THR A 22 -10.50 15.26 -32.90
C THR A 22 -10.03 15.40 -31.44
N LEU A 23 -10.92 15.18 -30.48
CA LEU A 23 -10.60 15.21 -29.06
C LEU A 23 -9.58 14.12 -28.72
N GLU A 24 -9.81 12.89 -29.17
CA GLU A 24 -8.90 11.76 -28.95
C GLU A 24 -7.52 12.03 -29.58
N HIS A 25 -7.50 12.60 -30.78
CA HIS A 25 -6.26 12.97 -31.46
C HIS A 25 -5.45 14.00 -30.66
N ILE A 26 -6.11 15.06 -30.16
CA ILE A 26 -5.48 16.10 -29.34
C ILE A 26 -4.95 15.50 -28.03
N ILE A 27 -5.69 14.60 -27.39
CA ILE A 27 -5.26 13.93 -26.16
C ILE A 27 -4.04 13.04 -26.44
N CYS A 28 -4.09 12.23 -27.48
CA CYS A 28 -2.97 11.37 -27.86
C CYS A 28 -1.71 12.17 -28.20
N GLN A 29 -1.85 13.30 -28.87
CA GLN A 29 -0.74 14.20 -29.16
C GLN A 29 -0.16 14.80 -27.88
N MET A 30 -1.01 15.25 -26.96
CA MET A 30 -0.60 15.80 -25.66
C MET A 30 0.17 14.77 -24.80
N GLU A 31 -0.32 13.53 -24.75
CA GLU A 31 0.33 12.43 -24.04
C GLU A 31 1.70 12.11 -24.67
N LYS A 32 1.77 12.09 -25.98
CA LYS A 32 2.98 11.78 -26.72
C LYS A 32 4.06 12.86 -26.58
N GLU A 33 3.67 14.13 -26.65
CA GLU A 33 4.59 15.26 -26.49
C GLU A 33 5.16 15.37 -25.08
N ARG A 34 4.38 15.04 -24.06
CA ARG A 34 4.80 15.16 -22.65
C ARG A 34 5.29 13.85 -22.05
N GLY A 35 5.05 12.72 -22.66
CA GLY A 35 5.40 11.41 -22.12
C GLY A 35 4.67 11.08 -20.80
N LEU A 36 3.52 11.73 -20.56
CA LEU A 36 2.69 11.64 -19.37
C LEU A 36 1.32 11.09 -19.74
N ASP A 37 0.63 10.44 -18.80
CA ASP A 37 -0.76 10.07 -18.99
C ASP A 37 -1.67 11.31 -19.02
N ARG A 38 -2.88 11.15 -19.56
CA ARG A 38 -3.88 12.21 -19.75
C ARG A 38 -4.05 13.14 -18.55
N ALA A 39 -4.26 12.58 -17.37
CA ALA A 39 -4.48 13.35 -16.14
C ALA A 39 -3.21 14.09 -15.69
N ALA A 40 -2.05 13.43 -15.76
CA ALA A 40 -0.77 14.04 -15.39
C ALA A 40 -0.34 15.13 -16.40
N ALA A 41 -0.59 14.95 -17.69
CA ALA A 41 -0.28 15.95 -18.71
C ALA A 41 -1.10 17.23 -18.50
N ILE A 42 -2.40 17.11 -18.18
CA ILE A 42 -3.26 18.25 -17.88
C ILE A 42 -2.83 18.95 -16.58
N ALA A 43 -2.50 18.16 -15.55
CA ALA A 43 -2.01 18.71 -14.29
C ALA A 43 -0.70 19.49 -14.50
N ASP A 44 0.25 18.92 -15.27
CA ASP A 44 1.52 19.57 -15.60
C ASP A 44 1.31 20.90 -16.34
N MET A 45 0.39 20.93 -17.31
CA MET A 45 0.02 22.17 -18.02
C MET A 45 -0.54 23.23 -17.06
N ARG A 46 -1.44 22.84 -16.15
CA ARG A 46 -2.03 23.76 -15.16
C ARG A 46 -0.98 24.30 -14.20
N PHE A 47 -0.14 23.43 -13.67
CA PHE A 47 0.94 23.83 -12.77
C PHE A 47 1.98 24.72 -13.47
N GLY A 48 2.34 24.41 -14.71
CA GLY A 48 3.24 25.26 -15.51
C GLY A 48 2.66 26.65 -15.76
N PHE A 49 1.35 26.77 -16.03
CA PHE A 49 0.67 28.05 -16.15
C PHE A 49 0.65 28.82 -14.83
N ILE A 50 0.29 28.16 -13.72
CA ILE A 50 0.29 28.76 -12.38
C ILE A 50 1.70 29.25 -12.03
N GLU A 51 2.75 28.45 -12.27
CA GLU A 51 4.13 28.84 -12.01
C GLU A 51 4.53 30.09 -12.80
N LYS A 52 4.15 30.16 -14.08
CA LYS A 52 4.41 31.31 -14.93
C LYS A 52 3.74 32.58 -14.39
N VAL A 53 2.48 32.49 -13.95
CA VAL A 53 1.75 33.59 -13.36
C VAL A 53 2.37 34.00 -12.02
N CYS A 54 2.67 33.02 -11.17
CA CYS A 54 3.29 33.27 -9.86
C CYS A 54 4.67 33.92 -9.95
N ARG A 55 5.48 33.57 -10.95
CA ARG A 55 6.76 34.23 -11.18
C ARG A 55 6.65 35.72 -11.47
N GLN A 56 5.53 36.16 -12.07
CA GLN A 56 5.30 37.56 -12.43
C GLN A 56 4.60 38.35 -11.34
N THR A 57 3.80 37.70 -10.51
CA THR A 57 2.87 38.35 -9.57
C THR A 57 3.25 38.18 -8.11
N VAL A 58 3.96 37.11 -7.75
CA VAL A 58 4.24 36.77 -6.35
C VAL A 58 5.65 37.15 -5.98
N VAL A 59 5.79 38.14 -5.10
CA VAL A 59 7.06 38.45 -4.42
C VAL A 59 7.22 37.44 -3.28
N LYS A 60 8.07 36.43 -3.45
CA LYS A 60 8.33 35.44 -2.39
C LYS A 60 9.02 36.12 -1.21
N PRO A 61 8.46 36.08 0.01
CA PRO A 61 9.18 36.47 1.21
C PRO A 61 10.42 35.58 1.38
N ARG A 62 11.42 36.07 2.15
CA ARG A 62 12.65 35.27 2.43
C ARG A 62 12.26 33.89 2.90
N GLU A 63 12.84 32.87 2.28
CA GLU A 63 12.61 31.45 2.62
C GLU A 63 12.80 31.23 4.12
N SER A 64 11.78 30.69 4.76
CA SER A 64 11.86 30.35 6.19
C SER A 64 12.93 29.27 6.42
N ARG A 65 13.56 29.26 7.58
CA ARG A 65 14.54 28.22 7.95
C ARG A 65 13.92 26.81 7.89
N GLU A 66 12.62 26.70 8.13
CA GLU A 66 11.84 25.47 8.02
C GLU A 66 11.76 24.97 6.58
N HIS A 67 11.48 25.87 5.64
CA HIS A 67 11.47 25.54 4.22
C HIS A 67 12.84 25.02 3.74
N GLN A 68 13.94 25.66 4.15
CA GLN A 68 15.29 25.21 3.80
C GLN A 68 15.63 23.82 4.39
N ARG A 69 15.15 23.52 5.60
CA ARG A 69 15.29 22.18 6.19
C ARG A 69 14.47 21.14 5.42
N SER A 70 13.23 21.45 5.08
CA SER A 70 12.37 20.57 4.28
C SER A 70 13.00 20.27 2.92
N VAL A 71 13.52 21.27 2.21
CA VAL A 71 14.20 21.09 0.91
C VAL A 71 15.46 20.22 1.03
N LYS A 72 16.22 20.35 2.14
CA LYS A 72 17.41 19.47 2.36
C LYS A 72 16.99 18.01 2.61
N ILE A 73 15.95 17.81 3.42
CA ILE A 73 15.40 16.48 3.68
C ILE A 73 14.85 15.89 2.38
N ASP A 74 14.12 16.67 1.60
CA ASP A 74 13.57 16.25 0.31
C ASP A 74 14.68 15.81 -0.64
N ARG A 75 15.76 16.59 -0.75
CA ARG A 75 16.90 16.23 -1.62
C ARG A 75 17.55 14.91 -1.21
N LEU A 76 17.61 14.61 0.09
CA LEU A 76 18.12 13.34 0.59
C LEU A 76 17.18 12.18 0.28
N LEU A 77 15.88 12.38 0.50
CA LEU A 77 14.84 11.34 0.36
C LEU A 77 14.43 11.07 -1.10
N THR A 78 14.55 12.07 -1.99
CA THR A 78 14.13 11.96 -3.40
C THR A 78 15.31 11.95 -4.38
N GLY A 79 16.54 11.91 -3.89
CA GLY A 79 17.75 11.84 -4.73
C GLY A 79 17.78 10.56 -5.57
N THR A 80 18.22 10.65 -6.81
CA THR A 80 18.21 9.54 -7.80
C THR A 80 18.83 8.23 -7.28
N TYR A 81 19.87 8.33 -6.44
CA TYR A 81 20.56 7.16 -5.86
C TYR A 81 20.21 6.91 -4.39
N THR A 82 19.74 7.91 -3.65
CA THR A 82 19.47 7.83 -2.22
C THR A 82 18.02 7.46 -1.91
N ALA A 83 17.10 7.67 -2.85
CA ALA A 83 15.68 7.45 -2.63
C ALA A 83 15.34 5.98 -2.34
N ILE A 84 15.88 5.03 -3.11
CA ILE A 84 15.59 3.60 -2.93
C ILE A 84 16.18 3.07 -1.62
N PRO A 85 17.47 3.31 -1.28
CA PRO A 85 18.03 2.91 0.01
C PRO A 85 17.31 3.56 1.20
N ALA A 86 16.99 4.85 1.11
CA ALA A 86 16.24 5.55 2.16
C ALA A 86 14.84 4.95 2.36
N PHE A 87 14.17 4.62 1.25
CA PHE A 87 12.88 3.95 1.28
C PHE A 87 12.95 2.58 1.99
N ILE A 88 13.91 1.74 1.62
CA ILE A 88 14.11 0.43 2.23
C ILE A 88 14.43 0.58 3.73
N ALA A 89 15.27 1.55 4.11
CA ALA A 89 15.63 1.80 5.50
C ALA A 89 14.42 2.25 6.33
N ILE A 90 13.61 3.21 5.83
CA ILE A 90 12.44 3.73 6.54
C ILE A 90 11.36 2.64 6.66
N MET A 91 11.05 1.94 5.56
CA MET A 91 10.08 0.85 5.61
C MET A 91 10.56 -0.30 6.47
N GLY A 92 11.84 -0.67 6.38
CA GLY A 92 12.44 -1.68 7.24
C GLY A 92 12.38 -1.29 8.72
N LEU A 93 12.62 -0.03 9.06
CA LEU A 93 12.50 0.49 10.42
C LEU A 93 11.05 0.39 10.92
N VAL A 94 10.09 0.81 10.11
CA VAL A 94 8.66 0.74 10.44
C VAL A 94 8.22 -0.70 10.69
N PHE A 95 8.58 -1.63 9.80
CA PHE A 95 8.25 -3.03 9.99
C PHE A 95 8.96 -3.62 11.21
N TRP A 96 10.23 -3.29 11.43
CA TRP A 96 10.96 -3.77 12.60
C TRP A 96 10.34 -3.27 13.92
N LEU A 97 9.96 -1.99 14.00
CA LEU A 97 9.26 -1.43 15.15
C LEU A 97 7.90 -2.09 15.37
N THR A 98 7.15 -2.31 14.28
CA THR A 98 5.81 -2.90 14.33
C THR A 98 5.85 -4.35 14.81
N PHE A 99 6.75 -5.18 14.26
CA PHE A 99 6.73 -6.62 14.54
C PHE A 99 7.60 -7.03 15.72
N ASN A 100 8.71 -6.33 16.01
CA ASN A 100 9.66 -6.77 17.03
C ASN A 100 9.63 -5.93 18.31
N VAL A 101 9.11 -4.71 18.26
CA VAL A 101 9.16 -3.81 19.44
C VAL A 101 7.75 -3.58 19.95
N ILE A 102 6.98 -2.74 19.30
CA ILE A 102 5.69 -2.28 19.83
C ILE A 102 4.61 -3.35 19.64
N GLY A 103 4.49 -3.89 18.44
CA GLY A 103 3.46 -4.89 18.13
C GLY A 103 3.67 -6.18 18.91
N ALA A 104 4.93 -6.65 19.07
CA ALA A 104 5.24 -7.82 19.87
C ALA A 104 4.82 -7.62 21.33
N VAL A 105 5.27 -6.54 21.97
CA VAL A 105 4.97 -6.26 23.40
C VAL A 105 3.46 -6.14 23.65
N LEU A 106 2.74 -5.49 22.74
CA LEU A 106 1.28 -5.37 22.88
C LEU A 106 0.57 -6.70 22.62
N SER A 107 1.05 -7.48 21.66
CA SER A 107 0.50 -8.81 21.36
C SER A 107 0.71 -9.78 22.50
N ASP A 108 1.93 -9.85 23.07
CA ASP A 108 2.26 -10.68 24.21
C ASP A 108 1.42 -10.28 25.45
N GLY A 109 1.24 -8.97 25.67
CA GLY A 109 0.38 -8.46 26.74
C GLY A 109 -1.08 -8.88 26.57
N LEU A 110 -1.60 -8.82 25.34
CA LEU A 110 -2.97 -9.25 25.05
C LEU A 110 -3.12 -10.77 25.18
N GLU A 111 -2.13 -11.53 24.74
CA GLU A 111 -2.11 -12.99 24.86
C GLU A 111 -2.14 -13.45 26.34
N LEU A 112 -1.41 -12.77 27.22
CA LEU A 112 -1.49 -13.01 28.68
C LEU A 112 -2.90 -12.75 29.22
N VAL A 113 -3.56 -11.69 28.78
CA VAL A 113 -4.94 -11.38 29.21
C VAL A 113 -5.92 -12.44 28.68
N ILE A 114 -5.81 -12.83 27.42
CA ILE A 114 -6.65 -13.87 26.81
C ILE A 114 -6.42 -15.21 27.50
N GLY A 115 -5.16 -15.59 27.75
CA GLY A 115 -4.79 -16.81 28.46
C GLY A 115 -5.41 -16.86 29.86
N TRP A 116 -5.30 -15.76 30.63
CA TRP A 116 -5.93 -15.65 31.95
C TRP A 116 -7.46 -15.79 31.89
N LEU A 117 -8.10 -15.17 30.90
CA LEU A 117 -9.56 -15.31 30.69
C LEU A 117 -9.96 -16.74 30.32
N THR A 118 -9.16 -17.38 29.46
CA THR A 118 -9.40 -18.77 29.03
C THR A 118 -9.24 -19.74 30.20
N GLU A 119 -8.21 -19.58 31.05
CA GLU A 119 -8.04 -20.38 32.28
C GLU A 119 -9.20 -20.20 33.27
N ARG A 120 -9.71 -18.98 33.41
CA ARG A 120 -10.90 -18.72 34.26
C ARG A 120 -12.14 -19.37 33.70
N ALA A 121 -12.33 -19.32 32.38
CA ALA A 121 -13.45 -19.98 31.70
C ALA A 121 -13.35 -21.51 31.84
N ASP A 122 -12.16 -22.07 31.67
CA ASP A 122 -11.88 -23.50 31.83
C ASP A 122 -12.23 -23.99 33.25
N ALA A 123 -11.74 -23.30 34.28
CA ALA A 123 -12.04 -23.62 35.67
C ALA A 123 -13.53 -23.53 35.97
N ALA A 124 -14.25 -22.55 35.45
CA ALA A 124 -15.70 -22.39 35.66
C ALA A 124 -16.51 -23.49 34.95
N LEU A 125 -16.14 -23.87 33.73
CA LEU A 125 -16.80 -24.95 32.97
C LEU A 125 -16.55 -26.31 33.59
N THR A 126 -15.34 -26.56 34.10
CA THR A 126 -14.95 -27.79 34.81
C THR A 126 -15.76 -27.90 36.11
N ALA A 127 -15.88 -26.81 36.88
CA ALA A 127 -16.69 -26.78 38.11
C ALA A 127 -18.21 -27.01 37.85
N ALA A 128 -18.70 -26.61 36.71
CA ALA A 128 -20.09 -26.80 36.28
C ALA A 128 -20.37 -28.24 35.79
N GLY A 129 -19.38 -29.13 35.68
CA GLY A 129 -19.53 -30.53 35.29
C GLY A 129 -20.05 -30.72 33.86
N ILE A 130 -19.70 -29.85 32.93
CA ILE A 130 -20.18 -29.89 31.54
C ILE A 130 -19.60 -31.08 30.78
N ASN A 131 -20.36 -31.59 29.81
CA ASN A 131 -19.92 -32.69 28.95
C ASN A 131 -18.55 -32.39 28.32
N PRO A 132 -17.54 -33.31 28.37
CA PRO A 132 -16.18 -33.12 27.87
C PRO A 132 -16.09 -32.63 26.41
N VAL A 133 -17.04 -33.07 25.57
CA VAL A 133 -17.06 -32.63 24.14
C VAL A 133 -17.46 -31.15 24.04
N LEU A 134 -18.41 -30.71 24.84
CA LEU A 134 -18.85 -29.31 24.83
C LEU A 134 -17.79 -28.40 25.47
N HIS A 135 -17.10 -28.91 26.49
CA HIS A 135 -15.97 -28.22 27.13
C HIS A 135 -14.82 -27.98 26.13
N SER A 136 -14.36 -29.03 25.45
CA SER A 136 -13.30 -28.90 24.43
C SER A 136 -13.73 -27.98 23.26
N LEU A 137 -14.99 -28.03 22.82
CA LEU A 137 -15.48 -27.15 21.79
C LEU A 137 -15.43 -25.67 22.20
N LEU A 138 -15.78 -25.35 23.44
CA LEU A 138 -15.76 -23.98 23.95
C LEU A 138 -14.34 -23.47 24.21
N ILE A 139 -13.51 -24.26 24.87
CA ILE A 139 -12.14 -23.83 25.22
C ILE A 139 -11.23 -23.90 24.01
N ASP A 140 -11.11 -25.04 23.35
CA ASP A 140 -10.16 -25.21 22.24
C ASP A 140 -10.69 -24.56 20.94
N GLY A 141 -11.99 -24.67 20.65
CA GLY A 141 -12.58 -24.10 19.46
C GLY A 141 -12.79 -22.59 19.56
N VAL A 142 -13.55 -22.15 20.57
CA VAL A 142 -13.95 -20.75 20.65
C VAL A 142 -12.88 -19.89 21.33
N CYS A 143 -12.47 -20.21 22.55
CA CYS A 143 -11.55 -19.35 23.31
C CYS A 143 -10.16 -19.29 22.64
N ASN A 144 -9.57 -20.42 22.30
CA ASN A 144 -8.27 -20.45 21.64
C ASN A 144 -8.34 -19.94 20.19
N GLY A 145 -9.41 -20.27 19.45
CA GLY A 145 -9.59 -19.79 18.07
C GLY A 145 -9.79 -18.28 17.99
N VAL A 146 -10.69 -17.72 18.80
CA VAL A 146 -10.90 -16.26 18.87
C VAL A 146 -9.67 -15.56 19.46
N GLY A 147 -9.05 -16.15 20.50
CA GLY A 147 -7.84 -15.62 21.12
C GLY A 147 -6.69 -15.46 20.13
N SER A 148 -6.45 -16.47 19.29
CA SER A 148 -5.38 -16.41 18.29
C SER A 148 -5.62 -15.29 17.26
N VAL A 149 -6.85 -15.03 16.85
CA VAL A 149 -7.18 -13.93 15.94
C VAL A 149 -6.99 -12.57 16.62
N LEU A 150 -7.45 -12.45 17.88
CA LEU A 150 -7.30 -11.21 18.65
C LEU A 150 -5.84 -10.85 18.91
N SER A 151 -4.94 -11.84 19.06
CA SER A 151 -3.50 -11.61 19.25
C SER A 151 -2.83 -10.88 18.08
N PHE A 152 -3.40 -10.93 16.87
CA PHE A 152 -2.92 -10.14 15.72
C PHE A 152 -3.40 -8.69 15.71
N LEU A 153 -4.46 -8.36 16.48
CA LEU A 153 -5.05 -7.02 16.47
C LEU A 153 -4.05 -5.91 16.84
N PRO A 154 -3.25 -6.04 17.91
CA PRO A 154 -2.26 -5.01 18.28
C PRO A 154 -1.22 -4.75 17.20
N ILE A 155 -0.77 -5.80 16.52
CA ILE A 155 0.20 -5.69 15.41
C ILE A 155 -0.42 -4.89 14.26
N ILE A 156 -1.67 -5.19 13.91
CA ILE A 156 -2.39 -4.49 12.85
C ILE A 156 -2.58 -3.01 13.21
N VAL A 157 -3.03 -2.70 14.42
CA VAL A 157 -3.22 -1.32 14.90
C VAL A 157 -1.91 -0.53 14.87
N THR A 158 -0.83 -1.14 15.35
CA THR A 158 0.52 -0.52 15.34
C THR A 158 1.00 -0.26 13.92
N LEU A 159 0.81 -1.21 13.01
CA LEU A 159 1.16 -1.05 11.59
C LEU A 159 0.40 0.12 10.97
N PHE A 160 -0.91 0.19 11.19
CA PHE A 160 -1.74 1.28 10.66
C PHE A 160 -1.34 2.64 11.23
N PHE A 161 -1.01 2.70 12.51
CA PHE A 161 -0.51 3.91 13.15
C PHE A 161 0.74 4.45 12.45
N PHE A 162 1.73 3.58 12.20
CA PHE A 162 2.95 3.99 11.49
C PHE A 162 2.71 4.34 10.02
N LEU A 163 1.83 3.59 9.32
CA LEU A 163 1.48 3.91 7.94
C LEU A 163 0.77 5.27 7.85
N SER A 164 -0.16 5.57 8.76
CA SER A 164 -0.80 6.88 8.84
C SER A 164 0.21 8.01 9.11
N LEU A 165 1.17 7.77 9.99
CA LEU A 165 2.25 8.72 10.26
C LEU A 165 3.11 9.00 9.02
N LEU A 166 3.41 7.97 8.23
CA LEU A 166 4.15 8.11 6.96
C LEU A 166 3.32 8.85 5.90
N GLU A 167 2.02 8.61 5.85
CA GLU A 167 1.11 9.29 4.94
C GLU A 167 0.98 10.77 5.31
N ASP A 168 0.73 11.08 6.57
CA ASP A 168 0.60 12.46 7.07
C ASP A 168 1.90 13.27 6.94
N SER A 169 3.07 12.62 7.05
CA SER A 169 4.37 13.27 6.81
C SER A 169 4.61 13.66 5.33
N GLY A 170 3.73 13.24 4.42
CA GLY A 170 3.89 13.43 2.98
C GLY A 170 4.99 12.56 2.35
N TYR A 171 5.53 11.60 3.11
CA TYR A 171 6.59 10.70 2.63
C TYR A 171 6.09 9.80 1.49
N MET A 172 4.85 9.31 1.56
CA MET A 172 4.25 8.46 0.53
C MET A 172 4.16 9.16 -0.83
N ALA A 173 3.86 10.45 -0.85
CA ALA A 173 3.83 11.24 -2.09
C ALA A 173 5.22 11.34 -2.74
N ARG A 174 6.27 11.46 -1.93
CA ARG A 174 7.67 11.49 -2.40
C ARG A 174 8.10 10.16 -2.98
N VAL A 175 7.76 9.06 -2.32
CA VAL A 175 8.02 7.70 -2.82
C VAL A 175 7.29 7.47 -4.14
N ALA A 176 6.02 7.87 -4.24
CA ALA A 176 5.25 7.76 -5.47
C ALA A 176 5.93 8.49 -6.65
N PHE A 177 6.47 9.68 -6.42
CA PHE A 177 7.18 10.44 -7.43
C PHE A 177 8.46 9.74 -7.92
N VAL A 178 9.26 9.21 -6.98
CA VAL A 178 10.51 8.50 -7.32
C VAL A 178 10.23 7.21 -8.09
N MET A 179 9.21 6.47 -7.67
CA MET A 179 8.86 5.18 -8.26
C MET A 179 8.07 5.30 -9.58
N ASP A 180 7.55 6.49 -9.92
CA ASP A 180 6.73 6.72 -11.13
C ASP A 180 7.45 6.26 -12.41
N LYS A 181 8.73 6.59 -12.57
CA LYS A 181 9.53 6.20 -13.73
C LYS A 181 9.64 4.68 -13.89
N MET A 182 9.70 3.95 -12.78
CA MET A 182 9.85 2.49 -12.79
C MET A 182 8.49 1.81 -13.06
N LEU A 183 7.42 2.29 -12.43
CA LEU A 183 6.08 1.74 -12.56
C LEU A 183 5.46 1.98 -13.95
N ARG A 184 5.75 3.09 -14.59
CA ARG A 184 5.33 3.35 -15.97
C ARG A 184 5.84 2.30 -16.96
N LYS A 185 7.01 1.69 -16.72
CA LYS A 185 7.52 0.61 -17.58
C LYS A 185 6.61 -0.63 -17.57
N ILE A 186 5.98 -0.90 -16.45
CA ILE A 186 5.02 -2.02 -16.29
C ILE A 186 3.56 -1.63 -16.52
N GLY A 187 3.32 -0.37 -16.94
CA GLY A 187 1.99 0.12 -17.30
C GLY A 187 1.15 0.66 -16.14
N LEU A 188 1.77 0.96 -14.99
CA LEU A 188 1.14 1.54 -13.80
C LEU A 188 1.57 2.99 -13.60
N SER A 189 0.69 3.82 -13.05
CA SER A 189 1.08 5.17 -12.61
C SER A 189 1.87 5.13 -11.30
N GLY A 190 2.73 6.14 -11.06
CA GLY A 190 3.52 6.23 -9.83
C GLY A 190 2.66 6.28 -8.55
N ARG A 191 1.43 6.76 -8.66
CA ARG A 191 0.48 6.78 -7.53
C ARG A 191 0.02 5.39 -7.10
N SER A 192 0.06 4.39 -7.99
CA SER A 192 -0.30 3.00 -7.68
C SER A 192 0.67 2.35 -6.69
N ILE A 193 1.89 2.90 -6.52
CA ILE A 193 2.86 2.36 -5.56
C ILE A 193 2.35 2.45 -4.12
N VAL A 194 1.61 3.51 -3.77
CA VAL A 194 1.14 3.73 -2.39
C VAL A 194 0.21 2.60 -1.94
N PRO A 195 -0.87 2.28 -2.64
CA PRO A 195 -1.69 1.10 -2.34
C PRO A 195 -0.91 -0.22 -2.34
N MET A 196 0.03 -0.39 -3.26
CA MET A 196 0.85 -1.61 -3.33
C MET A 196 1.78 -1.73 -2.12
N LEU A 197 2.39 -0.63 -1.67
CA LEU A 197 3.23 -0.62 -0.47
C LEU A 197 2.44 -0.93 0.81
N ILE A 198 1.25 -0.36 0.95
CA ILE A 198 0.32 -0.69 2.02
C ILE A 198 -0.03 -2.19 1.96
N GLY A 199 -0.17 -2.74 0.75
CA GLY A 199 -0.42 -4.16 0.49
C GLY A 199 0.64 -5.12 1.02
N PHE A 200 1.92 -4.72 1.13
CA PHE A 200 2.96 -5.51 1.80
C PHE A 200 2.71 -5.64 3.30
N GLY A 201 2.11 -4.64 3.93
CA GLY A 201 1.67 -4.74 5.32
C GLY A 201 0.39 -5.53 5.45
N CYS A 202 -0.65 -5.10 4.74
CA CYS A 202 -1.96 -5.74 4.72
C CYS A 202 -2.67 -5.49 3.38
N THR A 203 -3.13 -6.55 2.75
CA THR A 203 -3.81 -6.48 1.44
C THR A 203 -5.11 -5.68 1.49
N VAL A 204 -5.88 -5.77 2.58
CA VAL A 204 -7.19 -5.11 2.70
C VAL A 204 -7.09 -3.59 2.61
N PRO A 205 -6.30 -2.89 3.45
CA PRO A 205 -6.14 -1.44 3.32
C PRO A 205 -5.40 -1.04 2.03
N GLY A 206 -4.51 -1.89 1.50
CA GLY A 206 -3.90 -1.66 0.20
C GLY A 206 -4.94 -1.57 -0.92
N VAL A 207 -5.90 -2.50 -0.95
CA VAL A 207 -7.03 -2.45 -1.90
C VAL A 207 -7.92 -1.24 -1.64
N MET A 208 -8.21 -0.91 -0.37
CA MET A 208 -9.02 0.26 -0.03
C MET A 208 -8.35 1.58 -0.44
N ALA A 209 -7.05 1.70 -0.26
CA ALA A 209 -6.27 2.87 -0.67
C ALA A 209 -6.28 3.09 -2.19
N SER A 210 -6.52 2.05 -2.99
CA SER A 210 -6.63 2.19 -4.45
C SER A 210 -7.78 3.10 -4.90
N ARG A 211 -8.74 3.41 -4.02
CA ARG A 211 -9.83 4.37 -4.29
C ARG A 211 -9.32 5.78 -4.54
N THR A 212 -8.13 6.14 -4.07
CA THR A 212 -7.52 7.45 -4.29
C THR A 212 -6.97 7.62 -5.72
N LEU A 213 -6.90 6.55 -6.50
CA LEU A 213 -6.43 6.59 -7.88
C LEU A 213 -7.51 7.17 -8.79
N SER A 214 -7.14 8.18 -9.57
CA SER A 214 -8.04 8.88 -10.49
C SER A 214 -8.35 8.07 -11.76
N SER A 215 -7.43 7.19 -12.19
CA SER A 215 -7.59 6.32 -13.35
C SER A 215 -8.30 5.03 -12.94
N GLU A 216 -9.42 4.72 -13.59
CA GLU A 216 -10.15 3.48 -13.35
C GLU A 216 -9.33 2.25 -13.73
N ARG A 217 -8.55 2.35 -14.81
CA ARG A 217 -7.62 1.30 -15.25
C ARG A 217 -6.57 1.02 -14.18
N ASP A 218 -5.89 2.05 -13.68
CA ASP A 218 -4.86 1.91 -12.67
C ASP A 218 -5.44 1.35 -11.37
N ARG A 219 -6.64 1.77 -11.01
CA ARG A 219 -7.36 1.26 -9.84
C ARG A 219 -7.63 -0.24 -9.98
N LYS A 220 -8.20 -0.68 -11.10
CA LYS A 220 -8.48 -2.10 -11.37
C LYS A 220 -7.20 -2.93 -11.38
N MET A 221 -6.16 -2.45 -12.06
CA MET A 221 -4.85 -3.12 -12.08
C MET A 221 -4.23 -3.22 -10.68
N THR A 222 -4.26 -2.14 -9.91
CA THR A 222 -3.72 -2.13 -8.55
C THR A 222 -4.47 -3.10 -7.64
N ILE A 223 -5.80 -3.16 -7.71
CA ILE A 223 -6.62 -4.12 -6.95
C ILE A 223 -6.25 -5.57 -7.32
N LEU A 224 -6.05 -5.86 -8.60
CA LEU A 224 -5.68 -7.21 -9.05
C LEU A 224 -4.25 -7.59 -8.65
N LEU A 225 -3.33 -6.63 -8.60
CA LEU A 225 -1.92 -6.88 -8.29
C LEU A 225 -1.63 -6.92 -6.79
N THR A 226 -2.37 -6.18 -5.98
CA THR A 226 -2.16 -6.12 -4.52
C THR A 226 -2.17 -7.50 -3.84
N PRO A 227 -3.04 -8.48 -4.19
CA PRO A 227 -3.00 -9.81 -3.60
C PRO A 227 -1.74 -10.64 -3.92
N PHE A 228 -0.97 -10.30 -4.97
CA PHE A 228 0.31 -10.95 -5.25
C PHE A 228 1.41 -10.49 -4.28
N MET A 229 1.24 -9.34 -3.63
CA MET A 229 2.15 -8.88 -2.59
C MET A 229 2.02 -9.76 -1.35
N SER A 230 3.15 -10.24 -0.84
CA SER A 230 3.16 -11.09 0.36
C SER A 230 3.09 -10.21 1.60
N CYS A 231 1.94 -10.21 2.27
CA CYS A 231 1.75 -9.52 3.55
C CYS A 231 2.24 -10.39 4.73
N SER A 232 2.31 -9.82 5.91
CA SER A 232 2.75 -10.50 7.14
C SER A 232 2.01 -11.80 7.43
N ALA A 233 0.70 -11.84 7.22
CA ALA A 233 -0.11 -13.05 7.41
C ALA A 233 0.31 -14.18 6.47
N LYS A 234 0.64 -13.88 5.20
CA LYS A 234 1.14 -14.89 4.25
C LYS A 234 2.51 -15.42 4.66
N ILE A 235 3.39 -14.56 5.20
CA ILE A 235 4.71 -14.99 5.68
C ILE A 235 4.56 -16.02 6.79
N SER A 236 3.63 -15.84 7.72
CA SER A 236 3.33 -16.81 8.78
C SER A 236 2.88 -18.16 8.21
N ILE A 237 2.02 -18.14 7.18
CA ILE A 237 1.58 -19.34 6.49
C ILE A 237 2.77 -20.03 5.78
N TYR A 238 3.61 -19.28 5.09
CA TYR A 238 4.82 -19.82 4.44
C TYR A 238 5.77 -20.43 5.47
N ALA A 239 5.96 -19.77 6.63
CA ALA A 239 6.79 -20.30 7.71
C ALA A 239 6.28 -21.64 8.22
N PHE A 240 4.96 -21.78 8.44
CA PHE A 240 4.34 -23.03 8.84
C PHE A 240 4.55 -24.13 7.80
N PHE A 241 4.25 -23.88 6.54
CA PHE A 241 4.45 -24.85 5.48
C PHE A 241 5.91 -25.27 5.31
N THR A 242 6.83 -24.31 5.33
CA THR A 242 8.26 -24.59 5.18
C THR A 242 8.82 -25.38 6.36
N ALA A 243 8.35 -25.11 7.58
CA ALA A 243 8.76 -25.87 8.76
C ALA A 243 8.33 -27.34 8.68
N VAL A 244 7.14 -27.61 8.15
CA VAL A 244 6.59 -28.99 8.05
C VAL A 244 7.21 -29.76 6.88
N PHE A 245 7.30 -29.16 5.69
CA PHE A 245 7.71 -29.88 4.47
C PHE A 245 9.21 -29.77 4.16
N PHE A 246 9.90 -28.71 4.62
CA PHE A 246 11.30 -28.42 4.29
C PHE A 246 12.13 -28.04 5.50
N PRO A 247 12.31 -28.92 6.51
CA PRO A 247 12.98 -28.57 7.77
C PRO A 247 14.43 -28.12 7.59
N HIS A 248 15.14 -28.60 6.55
CA HIS A 248 16.55 -28.24 6.32
C HIS A 248 16.75 -27.01 5.40
N HIS A 249 15.75 -26.63 4.60
CA HIS A 249 15.86 -25.56 3.60
C HIS A 249 14.72 -24.54 3.70
N GLY A 250 14.03 -24.46 4.83
CA GLY A 250 12.85 -23.62 5.03
C GLY A 250 13.04 -22.17 4.64
N ALA A 251 14.17 -21.56 5.04
CA ALA A 251 14.48 -20.18 4.72
C ALA A 251 14.60 -19.91 3.21
N ILE A 252 15.27 -20.83 2.48
CA ILE A 252 15.45 -20.68 1.03
C ILE A 252 14.11 -20.83 0.31
N VAL A 253 13.29 -21.80 0.72
CA VAL A 253 11.94 -22.00 0.14
C VAL A 253 11.03 -20.81 0.42
N MET A 254 11.09 -20.23 1.62
CA MET A 254 10.32 -19.03 1.98
C MET A 254 10.70 -17.85 1.08
N ILE A 255 12.00 -17.58 0.88
CA ILE A 255 12.49 -16.53 -0.02
C ILE A 255 12.05 -16.81 -1.45
N ALA A 256 12.14 -18.05 -1.92
CA ALA A 256 11.72 -18.44 -3.26
C ALA A 256 10.23 -18.20 -3.49
N LEU A 257 9.37 -18.55 -2.53
CA LEU A 257 7.92 -18.29 -2.59
C LEU A 257 7.60 -16.78 -2.60
N TYR A 258 8.33 -15.99 -1.82
CA TYR A 258 8.19 -14.55 -1.81
C TYR A 258 8.56 -13.93 -3.15
N LEU A 259 9.70 -14.31 -3.71
CA LEU A 259 10.16 -13.85 -5.03
C LEU A 259 9.23 -14.32 -6.15
N LEU A 260 8.71 -15.54 -6.06
CA LEU A 260 7.73 -16.08 -7.01
C LEU A 260 6.46 -15.22 -7.02
N GLY A 261 5.96 -14.82 -5.84
CA GLY A 261 4.81 -13.92 -5.73
C GLY A 261 5.03 -12.58 -6.44
N ILE A 262 6.19 -11.95 -6.23
CA ILE A 262 6.56 -10.71 -6.91
C ILE A 262 6.66 -10.92 -8.43
N LEU A 263 7.33 -11.98 -8.88
CA LEU A 263 7.49 -12.31 -10.29
C LEU A 263 6.13 -12.51 -10.98
N MET A 264 5.23 -13.26 -10.35
CA MET A 264 3.87 -13.48 -10.86
C MET A 264 3.07 -12.18 -10.91
N GLY A 265 3.24 -11.29 -9.92
CA GLY A 265 2.64 -9.95 -9.95
C GLY A 265 3.13 -9.11 -11.13
N ILE A 266 4.43 -9.10 -11.41
CA ILE A 266 5.02 -8.39 -12.56
C ILE A 266 4.52 -8.98 -13.88
N LEU A 267 4.51 -10.31 -14.02
CA LEU A 267 4.00 -11.00 -15.20
C LEU A 267 2.53 -10.64 -15.46
N MET A 268 1.69 -10.67 -14.40
CA MET A 268 0.28 -10.31 -14.52
C MET A 268 0.10 -8.85 -14.91
N ALA A 269 0.92 -7.93 -14.35
CA ALA A 269 0.91 -6.53 -14.74
C ALA A 269 1.26 -6.33 -16.22
N MET A 270 2.26 -7.06 -16.72
CA MET A 270 2.65 -6.99 -18.14
C MET A 270 1.57 -7.57 -19.06
N LEU A 271 0.90 -8.64 -18.65
CA LEU A 271 -0.17 -9.28 -19.41
C LEU A 271 -1.41 -8.40 -19.49
N LEU A 272 -1.75 -7.69 -18.43
CA LEU A 272 -2.89 -6.78 -18.34
C LEU A 272 -2.59 -5.37 -18.91
N LYS A 273 -1.36 -5.11 -19.31
CA LYS A 273 -0.95 -3.82 -19.88
C LYS A 273 -1.63 -3.54 -21.23
N THR A 274 -2.04 -4.59 -21.94
CA THR A 274 -2.75 -4.50 -23.23
C THR A 274 -4.17 -4.03 -23.02
#